data_117f5b0c395f7ffd68f84ba59f97d736
#
_entry.id   117f5b0c395f7ffd68f84ba59f97d736
#
_cell.length_a   1.000
_cell.length_b   1.000
_cell.length_c   1.000
_cell.angle_alpha   90.00
_cell.angle_beta   90.00
_cell.angle_gamma   90.00
#
_symmetry.space_group_name_H-M   'P 1'
#
loop_
_entity.id
_entity.type
_entity.pdbx_description
1 polymer ?
#
loop_
_entity_poly.entity_id
_entity_poly.type
_entity_poly.pdbx_seq_one_letter_code
_entity_poly.pdbx_strand_id
1 'polypeptide(L)'
;MEHVSDFLTYALGTIAFCTAIGLVVTFSNQVLKSSRDTKELVTSQSNVVSTAYDGSSDESIMSKGQVIEYFLSGLEYTTSVDGIVFSTDEFNSANFNYGIISNDNYERTIKRKANGSIDSVEFRSVRPR
;
A
#
# COMPACT_ATOMS: atom_id res chain seq x y z
N MET A 1 31.66 7.16 -56.65
CA MET A 1 31.00 6.04 -55.94
C MET A 1 31.19 6.14 -54.41
N GLU A 2 32.34 6.58 -53.92
CA GLU A 2 32.58 6.70 -52.47
C GLU A 2 31.68 7.74 -51.80
N HIS A 3 31.46 8.90 -52.40
CA HIS A 3 30.62 9.96 -51.81
C HIS A 3 29.15 9.59 -51.64
N VAL A 4 28.59 8.68 -52.44
CA VAL A 4 27.22 8.21 -52.31
C VAL A 4 27.06 7.24 -51.11
N SER A 5 28.07 6.40 -50.91
CA SER A 5 28.12 5.49 -49.78
C SER A 5 28.20 6.25 -48.45
N ASP A 6 29.04 7.28 -48.38
CA ASP A 6 29.20 8.12 -47.21
C ASP A 6 27.93 8.91 -46.91
N PHE A 7 27.27 9.48 -47.93
CA PHE A 7 25.99 10.15 -47.78
C PHE A 7 24.89 9.23 -47.23
N LEU A 8 24.84 7.98 -47.75
CA LEU A 8 23.86 7.00 -47.30
C LEU A 8 24.10 6.61 -45.85
N THR A 9 25.36 6.48 -45.44
CA THR A 9 25.73 6.16 -44.05
C THR A 9 25.36 7.28 -43.09
N TYR A 10 25.61 8.53 -43.46
CA TYR A 10 25.19 9.68 -42.65
C TYR A 10 23.67 9.82 -42.58
N ALA A 11 22.94 9.60 -43.67
CA ALA A 11 21.49 9.65 -43.70
C ALA A 11 20.85 8.57 -42.78
N LEU A 12 21.36 7.33 -42.87
CA LEU A 12 20.92 6.23 -41.98
C LEU A 12 21.24 6.51 -40.54
N GLY A 13 22.43 7.04 -40.23
CA GLY A 13 22.81 7.43 -38.86
C GLY A 13 21.88 8.51 -38.29
N THR A 14 21.53 9.49 -39.10
CA THR A 14 20.60 10.58 -38.67
C THR A 14 19.20 10.05 -38.39
N ILE A 15 18.67 9.17 -39.23
CA ILE A 15 17.37 8.55 -39.06
C ILE A 15 17.37 7.67 -37.80
N ALA A 16 18.41 6.86 -37.58
CA ALA A 16 18.52 6.04 -36.38
C ALA A 16 18.59 6.88 -35.10
N PHE A 17 19.31 7.99 -35.13
CA PHE A 17 19.41 8.93 -34.01
C PHE A 17 18.06 9.60 -33.70
N CYS A 18 17.33 10.09 -34.70
CA CYS A 18 16.02 10.70 -34.52
C CYS A 18 14.99 9.69 -33.96
N THR A 19 15.03 8.44 -34.43
CA THR A 19 14.14 7.40 -33.88
C THR A 19 14.47 7.05 -32.43
N ALA A 20 15.75 7.01 -32.07
CA ALA A 20 16.16 6.77 -30.69
C ALA A 20 15.69 7.88 -29.75
N ILE A 21 15.83 9.15 -30.14
CA ILE A 21 15.32 10.28 -29.35
C ILE A 21 13.81 10.23 -29.22
N GLY A 22 13.07 9.92 -30.29
CA GLY A 22 11.62 9.76 -30.26
C GLY A 22 11.17 8.69 -29.28
N LEU A 23 11.85 7.56 -29.25
CA LEU A 23 11.56 6.49 -28.29
C LEU A 23 11.83 6.90 -26.84
N VAL A 24 12.94 7.59 -26.58
CA VAL A 24 13.26 8.08 -25.21
C VAL A 24 12.18 9.05 -24.70
N VAL A 25 11.75 10.00 -25.54
CA VAL A 25 10.70 10.97 -25.16
C VAL A 25 9.37 10.26 -24.88
N THR A 26 9.00 9.30 -25.73
CA THR A 26 7.75 8.53 -25.57
C THR A 26 7.79 7.70 -24.28
N PHE A 27 8.91 7.04 -24.00
CA PHE A 27 9.09 6.23 -22.79
C PHE A 27 9.06 7.09 -21.53
N SER A 28 9.72 8.25 -21.55
CA SER A 28 9.71 9.20 -20.42
C SER A 28 8.31 9.71 -20.11
N ASN A 29 7.50 10.01 -21.12
CA ASN A 29 6.12 10.43 -20.94
C ASN A 29 5.24 9.31 -20.37
N GLN A 30 5.45 8.05 -20.79
CA GLN A 30 4.72 6.90 -20.25
C GLN A 30 5.07 6.65 -18.77
N VAL A 31 6.35 6.74 -18.41
CA VAL A 31 6.80 6.59 -17.01
C VAL A 31 6.21 7.69 -16.12
N LEU A 32 6.21 8.94 -16.58
CA LEU A 32 5.60 10.05 -15.85
C LEU A 32 4.09 9.89 -15.65
N LYS A 33 3.38 9.39 -16.67
CA LYS A 33 1.95 9.13 -16.61
C LYS A 33 1.64 7.99 -15.62
N SER A 34 2.34 6.88 -15.73
CA SER A 34 2.22 5.74 -14.81
C SER A 34 2.53 6.12 -13.36
N SER A 35 3.52 6.98 -13.14
CA SER A 35 3.86 7.49 -11.80
C SER A 35 2.77 8.41 -11.22
N ARG A 36 2.05 9.17 -12.06
CA ARG A 36 0.91 9.98 -11.60
C ARG A 36 -0.28 9.10 -11.24
N ASP A 37 -0.62 8.13 -12.08
CA ASP A 37 -1.71 7.20 -11.82
C ASP A 37 -1.46 6.38 -10.54
N THR A 38 -0.22 5.99 -10.29
CA THR A 38 0.17 5.31 -9.03
C THR A 38 0.07 6.24 -7.82
N LYS A 39 0.43 7.53 -7.95
CA LYS A 39 0.26 8.50 -6.87
C LYS A 39 -1.21 8.76 -6.55
N GLU A 40 -2.07 8.80 -7.55
CA GLU A 40 -3.51 9.01 -7.37
C GLU A 40 -4.16 7.80 -6.68
N LEU A 41 -3.75 6.58 -7.03
CA LEU A 41 -4.15 5.34 -6.33
C LEU A 41 -3.66 5.29 -4.89
N VAL A 42 -2.41 5.66 -4.63
CA VAL A 42 -1.85 5.72 -3.27
C VAL A 42 -2.50 6.83 -2.45
N THR A 43 -2.80 7.99 -3.06
CA THR A 43 -3.49 9.09 -2.36
C THR A 43 -4.95 8.75 -2.07
N SER A 44 -5.64 8.02 -2.93
CA SER A 44 -7.01 7.56 -2.66
C SER A 44 -7.05 6.46 -1.59
N GLN A 45 -6.02 5.62 -1.49
CA GLN A 45 -5.87 4.67 -0.37
C GLN A 45 -5.37 5.35 0.92
N SER A 46 -4.52 6.37 0.81
CA SER A 46 -4.03 7.14 1.96
C SER A 46 -5.10 8.03 2.61
N ASN A 47 -6.16 8.39 1.87
CA ASN A 47 -7.26 9.21 2.40
C ASN A 47 -8.16 8.43 3.38
N VAL A 48 -7.92 7.13 3.57
CA VAL A 48 -8.60 6.32 4.60
C VAL A 48 -7.88 6.39 5.96
N VAL A 49 -6.66 6.97 6.03
CA VAL A 49 -5.84 6.98 7.26
C VAL A 49 -5.64 8.38 7.84
N SER A 50 -6.12 9.44 7.20
CA SER A 50 -5.97 10.82 7.70
C SER A 50 -7.30 11.40 8.17
N THR A 51 -7.99 10.74 9.09
CA THR A 51 -8.94 11.44 9.95
C THR A 51 -8.14 12.15 11.04
N ALA A 52 -8.21 13.48 11.02
CA ALA A 52 -7.72 14.33 12.08
C ALA A 52 -8.12 13.75 13.45
N TYR A 53 -7.15 13.71 14.35
CA TYR A 53 -7.33 13.35 15.75
C TYR A 53 -8.37 14.27 16.41
N ASP A 54 -9.60 13.85 16.37
CA ASP A 54 -10.67 14.33 17.25
C ASP A 54 -10.83 13.26 18.31
N GLY A 55 -10.66 13.59 19.58
CA GLY A 55 -10.60 12.66 20.73
C GLY A 55 -11.82 11.76 20.96
N SER A 56 -12.56 11.44 19.91
CA SER A 56 -13.59 10.41 19.84
C SER A 56 -12.97 9.06 19.53
N SER A 57 -13.40 8.02 20.21
CA SER A 57 -13.05 6.61 20.04
C SER A 57 -12.71 6.30 18.57
N ASP A 58 -11.45 5.87 18.32
CA ASP A 58 -10.93 5.48 17.00
C ASP A 58 -11.58 4.15 16.55
N GLU A 59 -12.90 4.14 16.46
CA GLU A 59 -13.72 3.02 16.02
C GLU A 59 -13.84 3.07 14.49
N SER A 60 -13.30 2.10 13.82
CA SER A 60 -13.44 1.95 12.37
C SER A 60 -13.79 0.51 12.01
N ILE A 61 -14.70 0.36 11.05
CA ILE A 61 -15.05 -0.97 10.54
C ILE A 61 -14.02 -1.36 9.47
N MET A 62 -13.42 -2.53 9.64
CA MET A 62 -12.46 -3.12 8.73
C MET A 62 -12.98 -4.42 8.17
N SER A 63 -12.71 -4.68 6.89
CA SER A 63 -13.00 -5.96 6.28
C SER A 63 -12.01 -7.04 6.74
N LYS A 64 -12.40 -8.31 6.61
CA LYS A 64 -11.53 -9.46 6.87
C LYS A 64 -10.15 -9.32 6.21
N GLY A 65 -10.12 -8.90 4.92
CA GLY A 65 -8.88 -8.72 4.18
C GLY A 65 -7.94 -7.68 4.79
N GLN A 66 -8.48 -6.55 5.24
CA GLN A 66 -7.71 -5.49 5.90
C GLN A 66 -7.14 -5.94 7.25
N VAL A 67 -7.90 -6.74 8.02
CA VAL A 67 -7.40 -7.32 9.28
C VAL A 67 -6.29 -8.32 9.01
N ILE A 68 -6.42 -9.18 7.99
CA ILE A 68 -5.36 -10.10 7.57
C ILE A 68 -4.10 -9.34 7.13
N GLU A 69 -4.25 -8.28 6.34
CA GLU A 69 -3.14 -7.42 5.91
C GLU A 69 -2.41 -6.78 7.09
N TYR A 70 -3.16 -6.31 8.10
CA TYR A 70 -2.60 -5.78 9.34
C TYR A 70 -1.70 -6.81 10.05
N PHE A 71 -2.15 -8.06 10.16
CA PHE A 71 -1.35 -9.14 10.75
C PHE A 71 -0.15 -9.57 9.88
N LEU A 72 -0.29 -9.51 8.54
CA LEU A 72 0.80 -9.82 7.62
C LEU A 72 1.93 -8.79 7.67
N SER A 73 1.60 -7.52 7.88
CA SER A 73 2.59 -6.44 8.00
C SER A 73 3.42 -6.51 9.30
N GLY A 74 2.99 -7.33 10.26
CA GLY A 74 3.60 -7.43 11.58
C GLY A 74 2.89 -6.55 12.61
N LEU A 75 2.98 -6.94 13.88
CA LEU A 75 2.34 -6.21 14.97
C LEU A 75 3.28 -5.15 15.54
N GLU A 76 2.87 -3.88 15.48
CA GLU A 76 3.57 -2.78 16.17
C GLU A 76 3.10 -2.63 17.63
N TYR A 77 1.88 -3.10 17.93
CA TYR A 77 1.24 -2.98 19.23
C TYR A 77 0.60 -4.30 19.63
N THR A 78 0.44 -4.51 20.93
CA THR A 78 -0.36 -5.62 21.44
C THR A 78 -1.74 -5.58 20.80
N THR A 79 -2.11 -6.65 20.10
CA THR A 79 -3.34 -6.70 19.31
C THR A 79 -4.22 -7.84 19.80
N SER A 80 -5.53 -7.63 19.85
CA SER A 80 -6.48 -8.69 20.16
C SER A 80 -7.53 -8.85 19.05
N VAL A 81 -7.93 -10.09 18.79
CA VAL A 81 -9.02 -10.44 17.87
C VAL A 81 -10.03 -11.29 18.61
N ASP A 82 -11.25 -10.81 18.73
CA ASP A 82 -12.35 -11.47 19.46
C ASP A 82 -11.96 -11.97 20.86
N GLY A 83 -11.08 -11.19 21.55
CA GLY A 83 -10.60 -11.49 22.90
C GLY A 83 -9.33 -12.34 22.97
N ILE A 84 -8.82 -12.84 21.84
CA ILE A 84 -7.52 -13.53 21.79
C ILE A 84 -6.42 -12.49 21.64
N VAL A 85 -5.49 -12.43 22.59
CA VAL A 85 -4.42 -11.42 22.66
C VAL A 85 -3.16 -11.94 22.00
N PHE A 86 -2.53 -11.11 21.18
CA PHE A 86 -1.26 -11.35 20.52
C PHE A 86 -0.25 -10.28 20.96
N SER A 87 0.85 -10.72 21.55
CA SER A 87 1.95 -9.84 21.94
C SER A 87 2.88 -9.60 20.76
N THR A 88 3.41 -8.38 20.64
CA THR A 88 4.41 -8.02 19.61
C THR A 88 5.67 -8.88 19.69
N ASP A 89 6.09 -9.27 20.89
CA ASP A 89 7.34 -9.99 21.10
C ASP A 89 7.27 -11.47 20.70
N GLU A 90 6.06 -12.05 20.74
CA GLU A 90 5.84 -13.48 20.45
C GLU A 90 5.20 -13.70 19.08
N PHE A 91 4.74 -12.62 18.43
CA PHE A 91 4.01 -12.73 17.18
C PHE A 91 4.93 -13.03 16.00
N ASN A 92 4.57 -14.09 15.25
CA ASN A 92 5.22 -14.42 13.99
C ASN A 92 4.15 -14.61 12.90
N SER A 93 4.14 -13.69 11.93
CA SER A 93 3.16 -13.70 10.83
C SER A 93 3.20 -14.98 9.99
N ALA A 94 4.36 -15.63 9.85
CA ALA A 94 4.50 -16.87 9.09
C ALA A 94 3.83 -18.09 9.77
N ASN A 95 3.73 -18.07 11.11
CA ASN A 95 3.15 -19.14 11.91
C ASN A 95 1.73 -18.80 12.42
N PHE A 96 1.21 -17.63 12.08
CA PHE A 96 -0.08 -17.19 12.55
C PHE A 96 -1.23 -17.96 11.88
N ASN A 97 -2.16 -18.43 12.68
CA ASN A 97 -3.36 -19.09 12.18
C ASN A 97 -4.41 -18.06 11.73
N TYR A 98 -4.39 -17.68 10.46
CA TYR A 98 -5.35 -16.74 9.86
C TYR A 98 -6.80 -17.22 9.88
N GLY A 99 -7.06 -18.49 10.16
CA GLY A 99 -8.40 -19.06 10.33
C GLY A 99 -9.16 -18.47 11.53
N ILE A 100 -8.48 -17.87 12.49
CA ILE A 100 -9.09 -17.15 13.62
C ILE A 100 -9.88 -15.93 13.13
N ILE A 101 -9.42 -15.30 12.04
CA ILE A 101 -10.10 -14.16 11.41
C ILE A 101 -11.17 -14.73 10.46
N SER A 102 -12.32 -15.11 11.02
CA SER A 102 -13.36 -15.87 10.30
C SER A 102 -14.52 -15.01 9.80
N ASN A 103 -14.76 -13.86 10.41
CA ASN A 103 -15.89 -12.98 10.09
C ASN A 103 -15.55 -11.98 8.97
N ASP A 104 -16.57 -11.52 8.26
CA ASP A 104 -16.38 -10.62 7.10
C ASP A 104 -16.00 -9.19 7.50
N ASN A 105 -16.49 -8.71 8.66
CA ASN A 105 -16.24 -7.37 9.16
C ASN A 105 -15.83 -7.37 10.63
N TYR A 106 -14.93 -6.48 10.96
CA TYR A 106 -14.41 -6.26 12.30
C TYR A 106 -14.50 -4.76 12.66
N GLU A 107 -14.88 -4.48 13.87
CA GLU A 107 -14.76 -3.17 14.48
C GLU A 107 -13.37 -3.08 15.12
N ARG A 108 -12.59 -2.07 14.68
CA ARG A 108 -11.28 -1.78 15.26
C ARG A 108 -11.41 -0.71 16.33
N THR A 109 -10.96 -1.00 17.52
CA THR A 109 -10.86 -0.04 18.63
C THR A 109 -9.40 0.14 19.01
N ILE A 110 -8.91 1.38 19.04
CA ILE A 110 -7.54 1.70 19.45
C ILE A 110 -7.59 2.20 20.91
N LYS A 111 -6.93 1.48 21.82
CA LYS A 111 -6.75 1.91 23.21
C LYS A 111 -5.46 2.71 23.32
N ARG A 112 -5.54 3.86 24.00
CA ARG A 112 -4.39 4.76 24.21
C ARG A 112 -4.04 4.87 25.67
N LYS A 113 -2.75 5.08 25.94
CA LYS A 113 -2.24 5.42 27.28
C LYS A 113 -2.57 6.88 27.62
N ALA A 114 -2.43 7.24 28.88
CA ALA A 114 -2.65 8.61 29.35
C ALA A 114 -1.78 9.68 28.66
N ASN A 115 -0.63 9.27 28.10
CA ASN A 115 0.28 10.12 27.32
C ASN A 115 -0.09 10.23 25.83
N GLY A 116 -1.23 9.63 25.39
CA GLY A 116 -1.72 9.65 24.01
C GLY A 116 -1.11 8.58 23.09
N SER A 117 -0.07 7.86 23.53
CA SER A 117 0.51 6.76 22.73
C SER A 117 -0.46 5.56 22.67
N ILE A 118 -0.40 4.80 21.57
CA ILE A 118 -1.21 3.59 21.42
C ILE A 118 -0.72 2.54 22.41
N ASP A 119 -1.65 1.97 23.15
CA ASP A 119 -1.42 0.87 24.09
C ASP A 119 -1.71 -0.48 23.45
N SER A 120 -2.88 -0.60 22.86
CA SER A 120 -3.32 -1.83 22.19
C SER A 120 -4.35 -1.56 21.11
N VAL A 121 -4.48 -2.51 20.18
CA VAL A 121 -5.50 -2.50 19.12
C VAL A 121 -6.41 -3.70 19.32
N GLU A 122 -7.71 -3.49 19.34
CA GLU A 122 -8.72 -4.52 19.51
C GLU A 122 -9.55 -4.63 18.24
N PHE A 123 -9.66 -5.84 17.70
CA PHE A 123 -10.57 -6.19 16.61
C PHE A 123 -11.70 -7.07 17.18
N ARG A 124 -12.92 -6.59 17.05
CA ARG A 124 -14.12 -7.31 17.45
C ARG A 124 -14.98 -7.62 16.24
N SER A 125 -15.37 -8.88 16.07
CA SER A 125 -16.24 -9.29 14.97
C SER A 125 -17.59 -8.61 15.03
N VAL A 126 -18.02 -8.03 13.91
CA VAL A 126 -19.35 -7.45 13.74
C VAL A 126 -20.22 -8.48 13.04
N ARG A 127 -21.22 -9.03 13.74
CA ARG A 127 -22.20 -9.91 13.11
C ARG A 127 -23.17 -9.06 12.28
N PRO A 128 -23.39 -9.38 11.01
CA PRO A 128 -24.49 -8.76 10.27
C PRO A 128 -25.83 -9.09 11.00
N ARG A 129 -26.62 -8.06 11.22
CA ARG A 129 -28.00 -8.21 11.70
C ARG A 129 -28.91 -8.69 10.59
#